data_e90f5eb86c6736a3ad0052087b749efb
#
_entry.id   e90f5eb86c6736a3ad0052087b749efb
#
_cell.length_a   1.000
_cell.length_b   1.000
_cell.length_c   1.000
_cell.angle_alpha   90.00
_cell.angle_beta   90.00
_cell.angle_gamma   90.00
#
_symmetry.space_group_name_H-M   'P 1'
#
loop_
_entity.id
_entity.type
_entity.pdbx_description
1 polymer ?
#
loop_
_entity_poly.entity_id
_entity_poly.type
_entity_poly.pdbx_seq_one_letter_code
_entity_poly.pdbx_strand_id
1 'polypeptide(L)'
;MALAGAASAPIPATATNTDAYRAAAASGATGGVTGRIYEESTRPKTPDQPLNGATVVVLPKSADIVQKLEEIKRTARNSADDYRAAGPSIIALRRAYEKELWDSGAVDLVKSTTADADGHFTVADLPAGDWLLIATHSVKIDKHAAAGPPKQRGVYAPKTHLTGYQRVTIWLREVTVEKGRSENIDLTDRGAWFSAVVEERAPDASR
;
A
#
# COMPACT_ATOMS: atom_id res chain seq x y z
N MET A 1 43.55 -27.03 -5.34
CA MET A 1 42.88 -26.02 -4.46
C MET A 1 41.47 -25.86 -4.94
N ALA A 2 40.52 -26.43 -4.20
CA ALA A 2 39.09 -26.34 -4.50
C ALA A 2 38.49 -25.22 -3.61
N LEU A 3 37.97 -24.18 -4.23
CA LEU A 3 37.20 -23.12 -3.56
C LEU A 3 35.78 -23.64 -3.28
N ALA A 4 35.49 -23.94 -2.04
CA ALA A 4 34.15 -24.23 -1.59
C ALA A 4 33.35 -22.93 -1.54
N GLY A 5 32.37 -22.77 -2.49
CA GLY A 5 31.38 -21.72 -2.44
C GLY A 5 30.43 -21.96 -1.28
N ALA A 6 30.46 -21.09 -0.28
CA ALA A 6 29.46 -21.08 0.79
C ALA A 6 28.12 -20.62 0.21
N ALA A 7 27.19 -21.56 0.04
CA ALA A 7 25.81 -21.25 -0.24
C ALA A 7 25.21 -20.55 1.02
N SER A 8 24.89 -19.26 0.86
CA SER A 8 24.17 -18.50 1.89
C SER A 8 22.78 -19.13 2.06
N ALA A 9 22.51 -19.74 3.21
CA ALA A 9 21.18 -20.26 3.50
C ALA A 9 20.17 -19.10 3.54
N PRO A 10 18.96 -19.28 2.99
CA PRO A 10 17.91 -18.26 3.08
C PRO A 10 17.59 -18.05 4.57
N ILE A 11 17.62 -16.78 4.99
CA ILE A 11 17.17 -16.38 6.34
C ILE A 11 15.69 -16.78 6.43
N PRO A 12 15.28 -17.60 7.42
CA PRO A 12 13.88 -17.97 7.56
C PRO A 12 13.07 -16.69 7.75
N ALA A 13 12.05 -16.46 6.90
CA ALA A 13 11.07 -15.42 7.10
C ALA A 13 10.47 -15.62 8.50
N THR A 14 10.60 -14.62 9.37
CA THR A 14 10.05 -14.68 10.71
C THR A 14 8.53 -14.62 10.55
N ALA A 15 7.86 -15.78 10.61
CA ALA A 15 6.42 -15.87 10.49
C ALA A 15 5.78 -14.92 11.51
N THR A 16 4.83 -14.12 11.05
CA THR A 16 4.11 -13.19 11.93
C THR A 16 3.41 -13.99 13.02
N ASN A 17 3.69 -13.66 14.28
CA ASN A 17 3.04 -14.33 15.41
C ASN A 17 1.56 -13.92 15.48
N THR A 18 0.68 -14.70 14.85
CA THR A 18 -0.76 -14.46 14.81
C THR A 18 -1.49 -14.97 16.07
N ASP A 19 -0.84 -15.77 16.90
CA ASP A 19 -1.46 -16.39 18.06
C ASP A 19 -1.85 -15.36 19.14
N ALA A 20 -1.05 -14.31 19.32
CA ALA A 20 -1.37 -13.22 20.22
C ALA A 20 -2.67 -12.49 19.83
N TYR A 21 -2.86 -12.24 18.53
CA TYR A 21 -4.08 -11.60 18.00
C TYR A 21 -5.30 -12.51 18.18
N ARG A 22 -5.16 -13.81 17.92
CA ARG A 22 -6.23 -14.80 18.15
C ARG A 22 -6.61 -14.90 19.61
N ALA A 23 -5.63 -14.92 20.52
CA ALA A 23 -5.87 -14.92 21.96
C ALA A 23 -6.58 -13.65 22.42
N ALA A 24 -6.19 -12.47 21.87
CA ALA A 24 -6.85 -11.21 22.14
C ALA A 24 -8.31 -11.22 21.65
N ALA A 25 -8.56 -11.71 20.44
CA ALA A 25 -9.89 -11.87 19.88
C ALA A 25 -10.77 -12.79 20.73
N ALA A 26 -10.26 -13.96 21.11
CA ALA A 26 -10.97 -14.95 21.92
C ALA A 26 -11.32 -14.42 23.32
N SER A 27 -10.50 -13.53 23.89
CA SER A 27 -10.78 -12.87 25.18
C SER A 27 -11.68 -11.64 25.08
N GLY A 28 -12.15 -11.27 23.87
CA GLY A 28 -12.89 -10.04 23.63
C GLY A 28 -12.05 -8.77 23.85
N ALA A 29 -10.71 -8.89 23.80
CA ALA A 29 -9.82 -7.74 23.83
C ALA A 29 -9.71 -7.16 22.41
N THR A 30 -10.72 -6.40 21.99
CA THR A 30 -10.79 -5.75 20.69
C THR A 30 -10.92 -4.23 20.83
N GLY A 31 -10.50 -3.52 19.80
CA GLY A 31 -10.65 -2.08 19.66
C GLY A 31 -10.88 -1.71 18.20
N GLY A 32 -10.54 -0.49 17.81
CA GLY A 32 -10.72 -0.05 16.44
C GLY A 32 -9.74 1.04 16.04
N VAL A 33 -9.78 1.36 14.76
CA VAL A 33 -9.09 2.51 14.17
C VAL A 33 -10.10 3.30 13.39
N THR A 34 -10.13 4.61 13.62
CA THR A 34 -10.91 5.57 12.86
C THR A 34 -10.00 6.64 12.32
N GLY A 35 -10.43 7.37 11.32
CA GLY A 35 -9.63 8.48 10.84
C GLY A 35 -10.20 9.17 9.63
N ARG A 36 -9.44 10.13 9.11
CA ARG A 36 -9.79 10.88 7.92
C ARG A 36 -8.60 10.99 6.98
N ILE A 37 -8.86 10.89 5.66
CA ILE A 37 -7.88 11.04 4.60
C ILE A 37 -8.23 12.29 3.80
N TYR A 38 -7.32 13.25 3.72
CA TYR A 38 -7.58 14.52 3.06
C TYR A 38 -6.31 15.18 2.52
N GLU A 39 -6.49 16.08 1.54
CA GLU A 39 -5.47 17.01 1.05
C GLU A 39 -5.61 18.32 1.81
N GLU A 40 -4.51 18.74 2.46
CA GLU A 40 -4.50 19.98 3.23
C GLU A 40 -4.57 21.20 2.31
N SER A 41 -5.49 22.11 2.63
CA SER A 41 -5.60 23.35 1.88
C SER A 41 -4.37 24.23 2.07
N THR A 42 -3.80 24.70 0.96
CA THR A 42 -2.71 25.68 0.97
C THR A 42 -3.23 27.13 1.05
N ARG A 43 -4.53 27.34 0.92
CA ARG A 43 -5.15 28.68 0.90
C ARG A 43 -5.85 28.94 2.23
N PRO A 44 -5.63 30.09 2.89
CA PRO A 44 -6.36 30.46 4.08
C PRO A 44 -7.88 30.45 3.83
N LYS A 45 -8.64 29.89 4.78
CA LYS A 45 -10.11 29.79 4.76
C LYS A 45 -10.70 28.84 3.69
N THR A 46 -9.88 28.10 2.96
CA THR A 46 -10.38 27.03 2.09
C THR A 46 -10.38 25.73 2.91
N PRO A 47 -11.48 24.97 2.93
CA PRO A 47 -11.53 23.71 3.66
C PRO A 47 -10.58 22.69 3.00
N ASP A 48 -10.09 21.74 3.80
CA ASP A 48 -9.34 20.61 3.32
C ASP A 48 -10.20 19.74 2.39
N GLN A 49 -9.58 19.18 1.38
CA GLN A 49 -10.27 18.35 0.39
C GLN A 49 -10.24 16.88 0.82
N PRO A 50 -11.41 16.24 1.08
CA PRO A 50 -11.43 14.83 1.40
C PRO A 50 -10.97 13.97 0.23
N LEU A 51 -10.21 12.91 0.53
CA LEU A 51 -9.76 11.93 -0.45
C LEU A 51 -10.64 10.69 -0.38
N ASN A 52 -11.84 10.80 -0.97
CA ASN A 52 -12.80 9.70 -1.05
C ASN A 52 -12.27 8.53 -1.88
N GLY A 53 -12.75 7.32 -1.60
CA GLY A 53 -12.36 6.12 -2.34
C GLY A 53 -10.95 5.62 -2.03
N ALA A 54 -10.22 6.24 -1.09
CA ALA A 54 -8.96 5.72 -0.63
C ALA A 54 -9.17 4.36 0.06
N THR A 55 -8.42 3.35 -0.34
CA THR A 55 -8.47 2.02 0.29
C THR A 55 -7.56 2.00 1.50
N VAL A 56 -8.09 1.56 2.64
CA VAL A 56 -7.35 1.37 3.88
C VAL A 56 -7.30 -0.12 4.20
N VAL A 57 -6.10 -0.66 4.36
CA VAL A 57 -5.87 -2.05 4.76
C VAL A 57 -5.11 -2.06 6.08
N VAL A 58 -5.57 -2.88 7.01
CA VAL A 58 -4.94 -3.05 8.32
C VAL A 58 -4.53 -4.51 8.47
N LEU A 59 -3.26 -4.72 8.75
CA LEU A 59 -2.59 -6.03 8.80
C LEU A 59 -1.84 -6.18 10.13
N PRO A 60 -1.68 -7.38 10.68
CA PRO A 60 -0.79 -7.61 11.80
C PRO A 60 0.60 -7.06 11.49
N LYS A 61 1.21 -6.34 12.42
CA LYS A 61 2.55 -5.78 12.22
C LYS A 61 3.59 -6.90 12.17
N SER A 62 4.38 -6.91 11.10
CA SER A 62 5.56 -7.76 10.94
C SER A 62 6.78 -6.89 10.70
N ALA A 63 7.85 -7.13 11.42
CA ALA A 63 9.12 -6.42 11.21
C ALA A 63 9.67 -6.64 9.79
N ASP A 64 9.47 -7.83 9.23
CA ASP A 64 9.93 -8.19 7.89
C ASP A 64 9.25 -7.35 6.79
N ILE A 65 7.90 -7.20 6.84
CA ILE A 65 7.20 -6.37 5.85
C ILE A 65 7.59 -4.90 5.98
N VAL A 66 7.73 -4.38 7.20
CA VAL A 66 8.14 -2.99 7.43
C VAL A 66 9.54 -2.77 6.86
N GLN A 67 10.49 -3.66 7.13
CA GLN A 67 11.85 -3.58 6.60
C GLN A 67 11.87 -3.63 5.06
N LYS A 68 11.10 -4.52 4.44
CA LYS A 68 11.01 -4.63 2.97
C LYS A 68 10.39 -3.36 2.35
N LEU A 69 9.37 -2.78 2.98
CA LEU A 69 8.77 -1.52 2.53
C LEU A 69 9.77 -0.37 2.58
N GLU A 70 10.50 -0.23 3.69
CA GLU A 70 11.53 0.82 3.83
C GLU A 70 12.68 0.61 2.83
N GLU A 71 13.04 -0.63 2.52
CA GLU A 71 14.05 -0.93 1.52
C GLU A 71 13.58 -0.49 0.11
N ILE A 72 12.35 -0.80 -0.28
CA ILE A 72 11.76 -0.32 -1.56
C ILE A 72 11.79 1.21 -1.61
N LYS A 73 11.37 1.88 -0.54
CA LYS A 73 11.38 3.35 -0.45
C LYS A 73 12.79 3.92 -0.57
N ARG A 74 13.77 3.28 0.05
CA ARG A 74 15.17 3.69 0.00
C ARG A 74 15.74 3.54 -1.40
N THR A 75 15.52 2.39 -2.05
CA THR A 75 16.02 2.10 -3.40
C THR A 75 15.35 2.96 -4.46
N ALA A 76 14.09 3.36 -4.27
CA ALA A 76 13.37 4.26 -5.17
C ALA A 76 14.08 5.59 -5.44
N ARG A 77 15.04 5.98 -4.62
CA ARG A 77 15.83 7.22 -4.77
C ARG A 77 17.03 7.05 -5.68
N ASN A 78 17.39 5.83 -6.07
CA ASN A 78 18.63 5.56 -6.80
C ASN A 78 18.52 5.94 -8.28
N SER A 79 17.34 5.73 -8.90
CA SER A 79 17.11 6.06 -10.31
C SER A 79 15.65 6.37 -10.61
N ALA A 80 15.38 6.95 -11.78
CA ALA A 80 14.02 7.18 -12.26
C ALA A 80 13.26 5.87 -12.50
N ASP A 81 13.94 4.81 -12.90
CA ASP A 81 13.33 3.50 -13.14
C ASP A 81 12.99 2.80 -11.82
N ASP A 82 13.87 2.89 -10.81
CA ASP A 82 13.59 2.40 -9.47
C ASP A 82 12.39 3.15 -8.84
N TYR A 83 12.32 4.46 -9.04
CA TYR A 83 11.17 5.25 -8.59
C TYR A 83 9.86 4.80 -9.23
N ARG A 84 9.86 4.54 -10.56
CA ARG A 84 8.67 4.04 -11.26
C ARG A 84 8.26 2.64 -10.80
N ALA A 85 9.23 1.79 -10.49
CA ALA A 85 9.00 0.43 -10.03
C ALA A 85 8.53 0.36 -8.57
N ALA A 86 8.82 1.36 -7.75
CA ALA A 86 8.56 1.33 -6.31
C ALA A 86 7.06 1.23 -5.99
N GLY A 87 6.19 2.01 -6.65
CA GLY A 87 4.75 1.96 -6.41
C GLY A 87 4.14 0.57 -6.65
N PRO A 88 4.33 -0.03 -7.85
CA PRO A 88 3.93 -1.42 -8.10
C PRO A 88 4.53 -2.42 -7.11
N SER A 89 5.80 -2.26 -6.73
CA SER A 89 6.49 -3.15 -5.79
C SER A 89 5.90 -3.11 -4.38
N ILE A 90 5.54 -1.93 -3.89
CA ILE A 90 4.87 -1.75 -2.59
C ILE A 90 3.51 -2.46 -2.59
N ILE A 91 2.71 -2.26 -3.65
CA ILE A 91 1.41 -2.91 -3.79
C ILE A 91 1.55 -4.44 -3.87
N ALA A 92 2.54 -4.93 -4.63
CA ALA A 92 2.82 -6.35 -4.76
C ALA A 92 3.26 -6.97 -3.42
N LEU A 93 4.14 -6.30 -2.68
CA LEU A 93 4.60 -6.74 -1.36
C LEU A 93 3.44 -6.83 -0.35
N ARG A 94 2.56 -5.82 -0.31
CA ARG A 94 1.36 -5.86 0.52
C ARG A 94 0.49 -7.06 0.18
N ARG A 95 0.19 -7.28 -1.10
CA ARG A 95 -0.62 -8.43 -1.55
C ARG A 95 0.03 -9.77 -1.24
N ALA A 96 1.36 -9.86 -1.36
CA ALA A 96 2.09 -11.07 -1.00
C ALA A 96 1.94 -11.38 0.50
N TYR A 97 2.01 -10.36 1.36
CA TYR A 97 1.82 -10.52 2.79
C TYR A 97 0.36 -10.86 3.15
N GLU A 98 -0.63 -10.23 2.51
CA GLU A 98 -2.04 -10.61 2.65
C GLU A 98 -2.24 -12.10 2.29
N LYS A 99 -1.59 -12.56 1.20
CA LYS A 99 -1.64 -13.96 0.79
C LYS A 99 -0.95 -14.89 1.80
N GLU A 100 0.18 -14.50 2.39
CA GLU A 100 0.86 -15.27 3.45
C GLU A 100 -0.05 -15.44 4.66
N LEU A 101 -0.74 -14.37 5.11
CA LEU A 101 -1.73 -14.43 6.17
C LEU A 101 -2.91 -15.35 5.82
N TRP A 102 -3.37 -15.29 4.57
CA TRP A 102 -4.40 -16.20 4.08
C TRP A 102 -3.95 -17.67 4.14
N ASP A 103 -2.79 -17.98 3.58
CA ASP A 103 -2.25 -19.33 3.50
C ASP A 103 -1.97 -19.92 4.91
N SER A 104 -1.66 -19.07 5.89
CA SER A 104 -1.48 -19.45 7.29
C SER A 104 -2.78 -19.54 8.09
N GLY A 105 -3.94 -19.33 7.44
CA GLY A 105 -5.25 -19.35 8.09
C GLY A 105 -5.54 -18.13 8.97
N ALA A 106 -4.82 -17.02 8.77
CA ALA A 106 -4.99 -15.77 9.53
C ALA A 106 -5.70 -14.67 8.70
N VAL A 107 -6.53 -15.07 7.74
CA VAL A 107 -7.28 -14.15 6.86
C VAL A 107 -8.21 -13.22 7.62
N ASP A 108 -8.74 -13.67 8.75
CA ASP A 108 -9.59 -12.90 9.66
C ASP A 108 -8.87 -11.68 10.28
N LEU A 109 -7.54 -11.70 10.28
CA LEU A 109 -6.70 -10.58 10.70
C LEU A 109 -6.42 -9.57 9.58
N VAL A 110 -6.80 -9.85 8.33
CA VAL A 110 -6.73 -8.90 7.22
C VAL A 110 -8.03 -8.10 7.19
N LYS A 111 -7.96 -6.82 7.54
CA LYS A 111 -9.12 -5.93 7.52
C LYS A 111 -8.93 -4.86 6.46
N SER A 112 -10.00 -4.56 5.72
CA SER A 112 -9.98 -3.49 4.73
C SER A 112 -11.26 -2.68 4.76
N THR A 113 -11.14 -1.39 4.47
CA THR A 113 -12.24 -0.46 4.31
C THR A 113 -11.89 0.57 3.23
N THR A 114 -12.88 1.38 2.86
CA THR A 114 -12.69 2.46 1.89
C THR A 114 -13.16 3.77 2.55
N ALA A 115 -12.40 4.83 2.35
CA ALA A 115 -12.80 6.15 2.82
C ALA A 115 -14.07 6.63 2.13
N ASP A 116 -15.00 7.18 2.89
CA ASP A 116 -16.27 7.72 2.41
C ASP A 116 -16.13 9.06 1.66
N ALA A 117 -17.26 9.70 1.34
CA ALA A 117 -17.30 10.96 0.60
C ALA A 117 -16.60 12.11 1.35
N ASP A 118 -16.57 12.06 2.67
CA ASP A 118 -15.93 13.05 3.55
C ASP A 118 -14.50 12.65 3.91
N GLY A 119 -14.01 11.55 3.33
CA GLY A 119 -12.69 10.99 3.56
C GLY A 119 -12.55 10.21 4.87
N HIS A 120 -13.65 9.96 5.60
CA HIS A 120 -13.59 9.19 6.85
C HIS A 120 -13.50 7.69 6.57
N PHE A 121 -12.82 7.00 7.46
CA PHE A 121 -12.75 5.54 7.47
C PHE A 121 -12.85 4.99 8.89
N THR A 122 -13.34 3.77 9.00
CA THR A 122 -13.44 3.04 10.27
C THR A 122 -13.10 1.58 10.04
N VAL A 123 -12.28 1.03 10.92
CA VAL A 123 -11.98 -0.40 11.02
C VAL A 123 -12.25 -0.81 12.46
N ALA A 124 -13.32 -1.57 12.65
CA ALA A 124 -13.74 -2.06 13.97
C ALA A 124 -13.26 -3.50 14.22
N ASP A 125 -13.44 -3.95 15.46
CA ASP A 125 -13.19 -5.33 15.89
C ASP A 125 -11.78 -5.85 15.59
N LEU A 126 -10.81 -4.96 15.73
CA LEU A 126 -9.40 -5.33 15.66
C LEU A 126 -8.97 -5.94 17.01
N PRO A 127 -8.41 -7.15 17.06
CA PRO A 127 -7.76 -7.68 18.26
C PRO A 127 -6.70 -6.71 18.79
N ALA A 128 -6.57 -6.63 20.11
CA ALA A 128 -5.54 -5.82 20.73
C ALA A 128 -4.14 -6.31 20.31
N GLY A 129 -3.27 -5.37 19.93
CA GLY A 129 -1.94 -5.66 19.41
C GLY A 129 -1.41 -4.55 18.49
N ASP A 130 -0.27 -4.82 17.88
CA ASP A 130 0.39 -3.88 16.97
C ASP A 130 0.01 -4.16 15.51
N TRP A 131 -0.49 -3.17 14.84
CA TRP A 131 -1.01 -3.25 13.49
C TRP A 131 -0.25 -2.35 12.53
N LEU A 132 -0.24 -2.74 11.27
CA LEU A 132 0.27 -1.94 10.15
C LEU A 132 -0.92 -1.48 9.31
N LEU A 133 -1.18 -0.17 9.29
CA LEU A 133 -2.16 0.45 8.44
C LEU A 133 -1.48 0.92 7.15
N ILE A 134 -2.00 0.48 6.02
CA ILE A 134 -1.57 0.91 4.68
C ILE A 134 -2.78 1.50 3.97
N ALA A 135 -2.78 2.82 3.79
CA ALA A 135 -3.79 3.48 2.99
C ALA A 135 -3.24 3.80 1.59
N THR A 136 -4.08 3.68 0.57
CA THR A 136 -3.71 3.94 -0.82
C THR A 136 -4.80 4.73 -1.52
N HIS A 137 -4.45 5.85 -2.10
CA HIS A 137 -5.34 6.64 -2.95
C HIS A 137 -4.76 6.78 -4.34
N SER A 138 -5.56 6.49 -5.37
CA SER A 138 -5.15 6.53 -6.77
C SER A 138 -5.99 7.54 -7.55
N VAL A 139 -5.33 8.46 -8.23
CA VAL A 139 -5.99 9.46 -9.08
C VAL A 139 -5.47 9.31 -10.50
N LYS A 140 -6.38 9.18 -11.47
CA LYS A 140 -6.02 9.21 -12.89
C LYS A 140 -5.51 10.60 -13.25
N ILE A 141 -4.38 10.64 -13.93
CA ILE A 141 -3.83 11.85 -14.50
C ILE A 141 -4.22 11.85 -15.98
N ASP A 142 -5.22 12.65 -16.34
CA ASP A 142 -5.57 12.85 -17.75
C ASP A 142 -4.41 13.56 -18.43
N LYS A 143 -3.68 12.85 -19.26
CA LYS A 143 -2.85 13.51 -20.26
C LYS A 143 -3.75 14.01 -21.37
N HIS A 144 -3.87 15.31 -21.49
CA HIS A 144 -4.14 15.88 -22.80
C HIS A 144 -2.92 15.55 -23.67
N ALA A 145 -2.96 14.36 -24.29
CA ALA A 145 -1.95 13.95 -25.24
C ALA A 145 -2.01 14.94 -26.40
N ALA A 146 -1.01 15.82 -26.51
CA ALA A 146 -0.71 16.40 -27.79
C ALA A 146 -0.52 15.23 -28.76
N ALA A 147 -1.44 15.08 -29.69
CA ALA A 147 -1.40 14.05 -30.72
C ALA A 147 -0.12 14.30 -31.55
N GLY A 148 0.97 13.65 -31.14
CA GLY A 148 2.17 13.57 -31.93
C GLY A 148 1.87 12.70 -33.17
N PRO A 149 2.51 12.98 -34.32
CA PRO A 149 2.31 12.21 -35.54
C PRO A 149 2.57 10.73 -35.25
N PRO A 150 1.81 9.78 -35.85
CA PRO A 150 1.97 8.37 -35.62
C PRO A 150 3.40 7.94 -35.95
N LYS A 151 4.19 7.58 -34.95
CA LYS A 151 5.50 6.99 -35.16
C LYS A 151 5.33 5.67 -35.90
N GLN A 152 6.06 5.51 -37.03
CA GLN A 152 6.09 4.27 -37.77
C GLN A 152 6.36 3.08 -36.82
N ARG A 153 5.41 2.15 -36.80
CA ARG A 153 5.51 0.92 -35.97
C ARG A 153 6.58 0.00 -36.56
N GLY A 154 7.67 -0.18 -35.85
CA GLY A 154 8.61 -1.26 -36.13
C GLY A 154 7.99 -2.63 -35.83
N VAL A 155 8.55 -3.68 -36.39
CA VAL A 155 8.09 -5.10 -36.30
C VAL A 155 8.02 -5.64 -34.86
N TYR A 156 8.56 -4.93 -33.89
CA TYR A 156 8.54 -5.24 -32.45
C TYR A 156 7.69 -4.22 -31.65
N ALA A 157 6.42 -4.05 -32.01
CA ALA A 157 5.53 -3.27 -31.16
C ALA A 157 5.23 -4.06 -29.87
N PRO A 158 5.36 -3.44 -28.67
CA PRO A 158 4.96 -4.10 -27.44
C PRO A 158 3.47 -4.47 -27.48
N LYS A 159 3.12 -5.67 -26.97
CA LYS A 159 1.74 -6.17 -26.92
C LYS A 159 0.80 -5.33 -26.01
N THR A 160 1.29 -4.23 -25.46
CA THR A 160 0.53 -3.32 -24.61
C THR A 160 0.79 -1.88 -25.01
N HIS A 161 -0.25 -1.05 -25.02
CA HIS A 161 -0.12 0.39 -25.24
C HIS A 161 -0.42 1.15 -23.95
N LEU A 162 0.28 2.28 -23.76
CA LEU A 162 0.09 3.16 -22.61
C LEU A 162 -1.25 3.88 -22.76
N THR A 163 -2.17 3.67 -21.82
CA THR A 163 -3.51 4.29 -21.81
C THR A 163 -3.59 5.50 -20.91
N GLY A 164 -2.73 5.59 -19.89
CA GLY A 164 -2.74 6.70 -18.96
C GLY A 164 -1.68 6.59 -17.88
N TYR A 165 -1.77 7.50 -16.92
CA TYR A 165 -0.97 7.50 -15.71
C TYR A 165 -1.89 7.63 -14.51
N GLN A 166 -1.53 6.97 -13.42
CA GLN A 166 -2.18 7.15 -12.13
C GLN A 166 -1.15 7.67 -11.13
N ARG A 167 -1.49 8.74 -10.42
CA ARG A 167 -0.77 9.11 -9.21
C ARG A 167 -1.29 8.23 -8.08
N VAL A 168 -0.39 7.54 -7.41
CA VAL A 168 -0.71 6.69 -6.26
C VAL A 168 -0.03 7.30 -5.06
N THR A 169 -0.83 7.68 -4.06
CA THR A 169 -0.34 8.16 -2.76
C THR A 169 -0.54 7.04 -1.74
N ILE A 170 0.49 6.76 -0.98
CA ILE A 170 0.53 5.66 -0.01
C ILE A 170 0.86 6.24 1.36
N TRP A 171 0.06 5.90 2.36
CA TRP A 171 0.33 6.15 3.76
C TRP A 171 0.65 4.85 4.46
N LEU A 172 1.63 4.87 5.33
CA LEU A 172 2.05 3.78 6.18
C LEU A 172 2.04 4.28 7.62
N ARG A 173 1.31 3.61 8.50
CA ARG A 173 1.24 3.91 9.92
C ARG A 173 1.30 2.64 10.74
N GLU A 174 2.11 2.65 11.77
CA GLU A 174 2.06 1.66 12.83
C GLU A 174 1.05 2.11 13.87
N VAL A 175 0.18 1.20 14.29
CA VAL A 175 -0.94 1.49 15.18
C VAL A 175 -0.99 0.43 16.26
N THR A 176 -1.06 0.84 17.52
CA THR A 176 -1.30 -0.08 18.63
C THR A 176 -2.77 -0.01 19.03
N VAL A 177 -3.48 -1.12 18.87
CA VAL A 177 -4.89 -1.24 19.26
C VAL A 177 -5.00 -1.75 20.68
N GLU A 178 -5.69 -0.99 21.54
CA GLU A 178 -5.97 -1.36 22.91
C GLU A 178 -7.43 -1.79 23.08
N LYS A 179 -7.70 -2.65 24.07
CA LYS A 179 -9.05 -3.12 24.37
C LYS A 179 -10.02 -1.97 24.67
N GLY A 180 -11.14 -1.96 23.95
CA GLY A 180 -12.21 -0.99 24.14
C GLY A 180 -11.89 0.43 23.68
N ARG A 181 -10.77 0.65 22.99
CA ARG A 181 -10.37 1.96 22.46
C ARG A 181 -10.43 2.00 20.95
N SER A 182 -10.72 3.16 20.42
CA SER A 182 -10.57 3.50 19.01
C SER A 182 -9.45 4.51 18.85
N GLU A 183 -8.43 4.16 18.09
CA GLU A 183 -7.33 5.06 17.72
C GLU A 183 -7.79 5.94 16.56
N ASN A 184 -7.54 7.26 16.67
CA ASN A 184 -7.89 8.21 15.62
C ASN A 184 -6.65 8.64 14.84
N ILE A 185 -6.68 8.50 13.50
CA ILE A 185 -5.52 8.72 12.64
C ILE A 185 -5.91 9.61 11.46
N ASP A 186 -5.34 10.81 11.42
CA ASP A 186 -5.46 11.67 10.26
C ASP A 186 -4.33 11.41 9.26
N LEU A 187 -4.71 11.17 8.00
CA LEU A 187 -3.79 10.94 6.89
C LEU A 187 -3.89 12.10 5.91
N THR A 188 -2.84 12.93 5.87
CA THR A 188 -2.79 14.08 4.97
C THR A 188 -1.85 13.82 3.81
N ASP A 189 -2.03 14.54 2.70
CA ASP A 189 -1.13 14.50 1.54
C ASP A 189 0.34 14.78 1.92
N ARG A 190 0.57 15.72 2.85
CA ARG A 190 1.89 16.06 3.37
C ARG A 190 2.49 14.96 4.23
N GLY A 191 1.64 14.20 4.91
CA GLY A 191 2.01 13.04 5.71
C GLY A 191 2.14 11.74 4.90
N ALA A 192 2.06 11.79 3.56
CA ALA A 192 2.23 10.64 2.71
C ALA A 192 3.61 9.98 2.91
N TRP A 193 3.60 8.67 3.11
CA TRP A 193 4.83 7.89 3.26
C TRP A 193 5.55 7.73 1.92
N PHE A 194 4.79 7.55 0.82
CA PHE A 194 5.31 7.45 -0.55
C PHE A 194 4.28 7.95 -1.56
N SER A 195 4.75 8.57 -2.65
CA SER A 195 3.94 8.91 -3.81
C SER A 195 4.61 8.41 -5.07
N ALA A 196 3.85 7.76 -5.94
CA ALA A 196 4.33 7.20 -7.20
C ALA A 196 3.45 7.61 -8.36
N VAL A 197 3.99 7.50 -9.56
CA VAL A 197 3.24 7.55 -10.80
C VAL A 197 3.31 6.18 -11.45
N VAL A 198 2.17 5.53 -11.61
CA VAL A 198 2.02 4.21 -12.21
C VAL A 198 1.50 4.37 -13.62
N GLU A 199 2.14 3.69 -14.59
CA GLU A 199 1.66 3.64 -15.97
C GLU A 199 0.49 2.66 -16.09
N GLU A 200 -0.62 3.13 -16.65
CA GLU A 200 -1.74 2.28 -17.04
C GLU A 200 -1.51 1.81 -18.49
N ARG A 201 -1.44 0.49 -18.68
CA ARG A 201 -1.23 -0.12 -20.00
C ARG A 201 -2.36 -1.08 -20.30
N ALA A 202 -2.99 -0.94 -21.46
CA ALA A 202 -3.96 -1.88 -21.97
C ALA A 202 -3.29 -2.85 -22.95
N PRO A 203 -3.73 -4.12 -23.00
CA PRO A 203 -3.31 -5.03 -24.05
C PRO A 203 -3.76 -4.50 -25.39
N ASP A 204 -2.90 -4.65 -26.43
CA ASP A 204 -3.33 -4.37 -27.79
C ASP A 204 -4.51 -5.31 -28.11
N ALA A 205 -5.65 -4.74 -28.44
CA ALA A 205 -6.76 -5.49 -28.99
C ALA A 205 -6.32 -6.00 -30.38
N SER A 206 -5.64 -7.15 -30.40
CA SER A 206 -5.34 -7.85 -31.65
C SER A 206 -6.68 -8.32 -32.25
N ARG A 207 -7.08 -7.68 -33.32
CA ARG A 207 -8.05 -8.24 -34.28
C ARG A 207 -7.41 -9.39 -35.04
#